data_39ca2202da2c567c96109aac47135067
#
_entry.id   39ca2202da2c567c96109aac47135067
#
_cell.length_a   1.000
_cell.length_b   1.000
_cell.length_c   1.000
_cell.angle_alpha   90.00
_cell.angle_beta   90.00
_cell.angle_gamma   90.00
#
_symmetry.space_group_name_H-M   'P 1'
#
loop_
_entity.id
_entity.type
_entity.pdbx_description
1 polymer ?
#
loop_
_entity_poly.entity_id
_entity_poly.type
_entity_poly.pdbx_seq_one_letter_code
_entity_poly.pdbx_strand_id
1 'polypeptide(L)'
;MDPFCGVGTLLIERARLVPAREIYATDTYGDAITMGRENAAFAKTRINFIHRDFFDFRHDYKFDELITDMPVRNRQTKAEMELFYERFFDKAAEHLVSGGIIVMYSNEIGFVKKQIRLRVEYRLLQETCILDKNDFYLFVIRYED
;
A
#
# COMPACT_ATOMS: atom_id res chain seq x y z
N MET A 1 6.17 -2.80 -3.47
CA MET A 1 4.86 -3.17 -4.05
C MET A 1 3.82 -2.13 -3.67
N ASP A 2 2.85 -1.84 -4.53
CA ASP A 2 1.65 -1.07 -4.20
C ASP A 2 0.41 -1.95 -4.36
N PRO A 3 -0.31 -2.24 -3.25
CA PRO A 3 -1.53 -3.07 -3.25
C PRO A 3 -2.75 -2.45 -3.93
N PHE A 4 -2.80 -1.12 -4.04
CA PHE A 4 -3.95 -0.35 -4.54
C PHE A 4 -3.47 0.75 -5.50
N CYS A 5 -2.76 0.33 -6.56
CA CYS A 5 -1.89 1.20 -7.34
C CYS A 5 -2.62 2.23 -8.22
N GLY A 6 -3.91 2.07 -8.47
CA GLY A 6 -4.60 2.93 -9.44
C GLY A 6 -3.86 2.96 -10.77
N VAL A 7 -3.57 4.14 -11.25
CA VAL A 7 -2.84 4.37 -12.52
C VAL A 7 -1.31 4.38 -12.37
N GLY A 8 -0.79 3.97 -11.20
CA GLY A 8 0.63 3.71 -10.98
C GLY A 8 1.49 4.93 -10.61
N THR A 9 0.92 6.09 -10.40
CA THR A 9 1.66 7.33 -10.15
C THR A 9 2.66 7.20 -9.01
N LEU A 10 2.23 6.65 -7.87
CA LEU A 10 3.07 6.51 -6.67
C LEU A 10 4.30 5.63 -6.94
N LEU A 11 4.11 4.47 -7.58
CA LEU A 11 5.20 3.57 -7.91
C LEU A 11 6.12 4.10 -9.00
N ILE A 12 5.60 4.85 -9.97
CA ILE A 12 6.40 5.50 -11.01
C ILE A 12 7.35 6.52 -10.35
N GLU A 13 6.84 7.36 -9.46
CA GLU A 13 7.68 8.31 -8.74
C GLU A 13 8.68 7.60 -7.81
N ARG A 14 8.25 6.54 -7.11
CA ARG A 14 9.12 5.71 -6.29
C ARG A 14 10.27 5.10 -7.12
N ALA A 15 9.97 4.57 -8.29
CA ALA A 15 10.95 3.95 -9.18
C ALA A 15 12.02 4.95 -9.70
N ARG A 16 11.64 6.22 -9.84
CA ARG A 16 12.53 7.30 -10.28
C ARG A 16 13.47 7.79 -9.18
N LEU A 17 13.08 7.65 -7.92
CA LEU A 17 13.85 8.14 -6.78
C LEU A 17 14.98 7.18 -6.39
N VAL A 18 14.70 5.90 -6.30
CA VAL A 18 15.66 4.88 -5.85
C VAL A 18 15.51 3.61 -6.67
N PRO A 19 16.59 3.02 -7.14
CA PRO A 19 16.55 1.74 -7.85
C PRO A 19 15.91 0.65 -6.99
N ALA A 20 15.08 -0.18 -7.60
CA ALA A 20 14.52 -1.39 -7.02
C ALA A 20 14.74 -2.56 -7.95
N ARG A 21 14.95 -3.75 -7.38
CA ARG A 21 15.14 -4.97 -8.15
C ARG A 21 13.90 -5.30 -8.98
N GLU A 22 12.74 -5.28 -8.33
CA GLU A 22 11.45 -5.49 -8.95
C GLU A 22 10.37 -4.66 -8.25
N ILE A 23 9.41 -4.18 -9.03
CA ILE A 23 8.28 -3.39 -8.55
C ILE A 23 6.99 -4.06 -9.03
N TYR A 24 6.06 -4.28 -8.09
CA TYR A 24 4.76 -4.89 -8.34
C TYR A 24 3.62 -3.96 -7.96
N ALA A 25 2.57 -3.99 -8.75
CA ALA A 25 1.38 -3.18 -8.58
C ALA A 25 0.12 -4.02 -8.76
N THR A 26 -0.83 -3.94 -7.85
CA THR A 26 -2.14 -4.58 -8.00
C THR A 26 -3.26 -3.55 -7.89
N ASP A 27 -4.34 -3.79 -8.61
CA ASP A 27 -5.60 -3.06 -8.50
C ASP A 27 -6.74 -3.93 -9.01
N THR A 28 -7.93 -3.74 -8.46
CA THR A 28 -9.16 -4.43 -8.91
C THR A 28 -9.78 -3.81 -10.14
N TYR A 29 -9.38 -2.58 -10.49
CA TYR A 29 -9.91 -1.85 -11.63
C TYR A 29 -9.02 -2.03 -12.86
N GLY A 30 -9.49 -2.83 -13.82
CA GLY A 30 -8.71 -3.21 -15.01
C GLY A 30 -8.28 -2.04 -15.88
N ASP A 31 -9.12 -1.01 -16.02
CA ASP A 31 -8.78 0.19 -16.80
C ASP A 31 -7.63 0.97 -16.17
N ALA A 32 -7.59 1.06 -14.83
CA ALA A 32 -6.47 1.67 -14.12
C ALA A 32 -5.16 0.91 -14.37
N ILE A 33 -5.20 -0.41 -14.37
CA ILE A 33 -4.03 -1.26 -14.71
C ILE A 33 -3.53 -0.99 -16.13
N THR A 34 -4.43 -0.89 -17.10
CA THR A 34 -4.08 -0.56 -18.49
C THR A 34 -3.41 0.81 -18.58
N MET A 35 -4.02 1.83 -17.96
CA MET A 35 -3.46 3.18 -17.89
C MET A 35 -2.12 3.21 -17.15
N GLY A 36 -1.98 2.43 -16.08
CA GLY A 36 -0.74 2.31 -15.32
C GLY A 36 0.41 1.78 -16.17
N ARG A 37 0.16 0.75 -16.99
CA ARG A 37 1.15 0.22 -17.94
C ARG A 37 1.58 1.28 -18.96
N GLU A 38 0.65 2.04 -19.51
CA GLU A 38 0.93 3.14 -20.45
C GLU A 38 1.75 4.25 -19.78
N ASN A 39 1.38 4.67 -18.56
CA ASN A 39 2.08 5.66 -17.78
C ASN A 39 3.52 5.23 -17.46
N ALA A 40 3.72 3.99 -17.04
CA ALA A 40 5.03 3.44 -16.74
C ALA A 40 5.92 3.36 -18.00
N ALA A 41 5.37 2.95 -19.13
CA ALA A 41 6.07 2.94 -20.40
C ALA A 41 6.49 4.35 -20.82
N PHE A 42 5.63 5.34 -20.71
CA PHE A 42 5.93 6.75 -20.97
C PHE A 42 7.03 7.27 -20.03
N ALA A 43 6.97 6.93 -18.74
CA ALA A 43 7.96 7.31 -17.74
C ALA A 43 9.27 6.49 -17.82
N LYS A 44 9.34 5.50 -18.71
CA LYS A 44 10.48 4.57 -18.85
C LYS A 44 10.82 3.84 -17.57
N THR A 45 9.79 3.46 -16.79
CA THR A 45 9.91 2.67 -15.58
C THR A 45 9.45 1.23 -15.81
N ARG A 46 10.05 0.26 -15.08
CA ARG A 46 9.64 -1.15 -15.12
C ARG A 46 8.82 -1.48 -13.88
N ILE A 47 7.51 -1.68 -14.09
CA ILE A 47 6.58 -2.04 -13.04
C ILE A 47 5.72 -3.20 -13.54
N ASN A 48 5.56 -4.23 -12.72
CA ASN A 48 4.72 -5.39 -13.00
C ASN A 48 3.30 -5.09 -12.53
N PHE A 49 2.44 -4.62 -13.42
CA PHE A 49 1.03 -4.36 -13.14
C PHE A 49 0.19 -5.62 -13.27
N ILE A 50 -0.58 -5.95 -12.25
CA ILE A 50 -1.40 -7.15 -12.16
C ILE A 50 -2.83 -6.75 -11.81
N HIS A 51 -3.77 -7.06 -12.72
CA HIS A 51 -5.20 -6.87 -12.47
C HIS A 51 -5.67 -7.94 -11.48
N ARG A 52 -5.65 -7.63 -10.20
CA ARG A 52 -6.04 -8.55 -9.12
C ARG A 52 -6.35 -7.79 -7.84
N ASP A 53 -7.28 -8.33 -7.05
CA ASP A 53 -7.46 -7.90 -5.66
C ASP A 53 -6.22 -8.27 -4.85
N PHE A 54 -5.69 -7.33 -4.08
CA PHE A 54 -4.55 -7.56 -3.19
C PHE A 54 -4.80 -8.72 -2.21
N PHE A 55 -6.02 -8.89 -1.74
CA PHE A 55 -6.36 -9.95 -0.81
C PHE A 55 -6.29 -11.36 -1.43
N ASP A 56 -6.40 -11.44 -2.75
CA ASP A 56 -6.24 -12.68 -3.52
C ASP A 56 -4.85 -12.83 -4.16
N PHE A 57 -4.01 -11.80 -4.03
CA PHE A 57 -2.66 -11.81 -4.58
C PHE A 57 -1.79 -12.83 -3.85
N ARG A 58 -0.95 -13.53 -4.62
CA ARG A 58 0.06 -14.48 -4.14
C ARG A 58 1.36 -14.25 -4.89
N HIS A 59 2.47 -14.37 -4.20
CA HIS A 59 3.80 -14.25 -4.78
C HIS A 59 4.79 -15.12 -3.99
N ASP A 60 5.75 -15.72 -4.69
CA ASP A 60 6.73 -16.63 -4.09
C ASP A 60 7.77 -15.91 -3.23
N TYR A 61 8.02 -14.64 -3.53
CA TYR A 61 8.96 -13.80 -2.80
C TYR A 61 8.24 -12.76 -1.96
N LYS A 62 8.80 -12.47 -0.79
CA LYS A 62 8.35 -11.37 0.05
C LYS A 62 8.99 -10.04 -0.40
N PHE A 63 8.33 -8.94 -0.12
CA PHE A 63 8.73 -7.60 -0.48
C PHE A 63 9.41 -6.89 0.70
N ASP A 64 10.38 -6.03 0.37
CA ASP A 64 11.03 -5.16 1.36
C ASP A 64 10.14 -3.96 1.71
N GLU A 65 9.22 -3.59 0.82
CA GLU A 65 8.42 -2.37 0.94
C GLU A 65 7.02 -2.55 0.34
N LEU A 66 6.01 -2.17 1.12
CA LEU A 66 4.68 -1.83 0.62
C LEU A 66 4.54 -0.31 0.69
N ILE A 67 4.21 0.33 -0.44
CA ILE A 67 3.94 1.76 -0.50
C ILE A 67 2.57 1.96 -1.13
N THR A 68 1.69 2.70 -0.46
CA THR A 68 0.31 2.78 -0.94
C THR A 68 -0.43 4.02 -0.45
N ASP A 69 -1.31 4.52 -1.31
CA ASP A 69 -2.39 5.42 -0.96
C ASP A 69 -3.63 4.56 -0.70
N MET A 70 -4.05 4.51 0.56
CA MET A 70 -5.16 3.65 0.98
C MET A 70 -6.48 4.10 0.37
N PRO A 71 -7.33 3.16 -0.06
CA PRO A 71 -8.66 3.50 -0.54
C PRO A 71 -9.45 4.32 0.48
N VAL A 72 -10.03 5.44 0.02
CA VAL A 72 -10.86 6.31 0.85
C VAL A 72 -12.27 5.73 0.94
N ARG A 73 -12.84 5.75 2.14
CA ARG A 73 -14.22 5.34 2.36
C ARG A 73 -15.18 6.16 1.50
N ASN A 74 -16.02 5.47 0.74
CA ASN A 74 -17.03 6.07 -0.12
C ASN A 74 -18.45 5.63 0.32
N ARG A 75 -18.82 4.39 0.01
CA ARG A 75 -20.12 3.81 0.36
C ARG A 75 -20.06 2.81 1.52
N GLN A 76 -18.85 2.43 1.92
CA GLN A 76 -18.62 1.48 2.99
C GLN A 76 -19.04 2.07 4.34
N THR A 77 -19.56 1.22 5.22
CA THR A 77 -19.76 1.56 6.62
C THR A 77 -18.42 1.69 7.35
N LYS A 78 -18.46 2.28 8.53
CA LYS A 78 -17.27 2.34 9.40
C LYS A 78 -16.73 0.94 9.71
N ALA A 79 -17.62 -0.01 10.01
CA ALA A 79 -17.23 -1.39 10.33
C ALA A 79 -16.60 -2.11 9.14
N GLU A 80 -17.11 -1.91 7.93
CA GLU A 80 -16.53 -2.49 6.71
C GLU A 80 -15.13 -1.93 6.43
N MET A 81 -14.92 -0.63 6.63
CA MET A 81 -13.60 -0.03 6.49
C MET A 81 -12.62 -0.49 7.57
N GLU A 82 -13.09 -0.63 8.80
CA GLU A 82 -12.26 -1.17 9.88
C GLU A 82 -11.81 -2.60 9.57
N LEU A 83 -12.70 -3.46 9.08
CA LEU A 83 -12.38 -4.82 8.63
C LEU A 83 -11.41 -4.81 7.43
N PHE A 84 -11.56 -3.86 6.52
CA PHE A 84 -10.63 -3.69 5.39
C PHE A 84 -9.20 -3.43 5.88
N TYR A 85 -9.00 -2.54 6.86
CA TYR A 85 -7.68 -2.29 7.45
C TYR A 85 -7.15 -3.50 8.21
N GLU A 86 -7.98 -4.22 8.94
CA GLU A 86 -7.61 -5.46 9.61
C GLU A 86 -7.06 -6.48 8.61
N ARG A 87 -7.82 -6.76 7.55
CA ARG A 87 -7.39 -7.67 6.46
C ARG A 87 -6.13 -7.19 5.75
N PHE A 88 -5.99 -5.86 5.57
CA PHE A 88 -4.77 -5.30 4.96
C PHE A 88 -3.52 -5.65 5.78
N PHE A 89 -3.53 -5.43 7.09
CA PHE A 89 -2.38 -5.73 7.94
C PHE A 89 -2.07 -7.23 8.01
N ASP A 90 -3.09 -8.09 8.07
CA ASP A 90 -2.91 -9.54 8.00
C ASP A 90 -2.27 -9.95 6.67
N LYS A 91 -2.77 -9.41 5.56
CA LYS A 91 -2.26 -9.69 4.22
C LYS A 91 -0.86 -9.12 3.99
N ALA A 92 -0.55 -7.95 4.52
CA ALA A 92 0.77 -7.34 4.45
C ALA A 92 1.83 -8.23 5.14
N ALA A 93 1.52 -8.83 6.28
CA ALA A 93 2.41 -9.78 6.97
C ALA A 93 2.78 -11.00 6.12
N GLU A 94 1.85 -11.49 5.28
CA GLU A 94 2.14 -12.58 4.35
C GLU A 94 3.19 -12.20 3.30
N HIS A 95 3.27 -10.92 2.95
CA HIS A 95 4.04 -10.42 1.82
C HIS A 95 5.30 -9.62 2.18
N LEU A 96 5.50 -9.26 3.44
CA LEU A 96 6.69 -8.53 3.88
C LEU A 96 7.79 -9.44 4.40
N VAL A 97 9.03 -9.11 4.11
CA VAL A 97 10.19 -9.67 4.82
C VAL A 97 10.22 -9.12 6.24
N SER A 98 10.87 -9.84 7.17
CA SER A 98 11.18 -9.27 8.49
C SER A 98 12.08 -8.03 8.33
N GLY A 99 11.75 -6.94 9.00
CA GLY A 99 12.36 -5.62 8.81
C GLY A 99 11.76 -4.81 7.65
N GLY A 100 10.80 -5.37 6.92
CA GLY A 100 10.10 -4.70 5.81
C GLY A 100 9.30 -3.48 6.27
N ILE A 101 9.05 -2.56 5.35
CA ILE A 101 8.43 -1.26 5.63
C ILE A 101 7.10 -1.12 4.90
N ILE A 102 6.10 -0.59 5.59
CA ILE A 102 4.89 -0.05 4.99
C ILE A 102 4.99 1.47 5.00
N VAL A 103 4.87 2.10 3.84
CA VAL A 103 4.66 3.54 3.69
C VAL A 103 3.22 3.73 3.25
N MET A 104 2.40 4.26 4.14
CA MET A 104 0.96 4.34 3.96
C MET A 104 0.45 5.77 4.07
N TYR A 105 -0.29 6.22 3.06
CA TYR A 105 -1.06 7.45 3.10
C TYR A 105 -2.52 7.11 3.37
N SER A 106 -3.11 7.70 4.42
CA SER A 106 -4.47 7.34 4.87
C SER A 106 -5.13 8.47 5.65
N ASN A 107 -6.45 8.56 5.55
CA ASN A 107 -7.29 9.42 6.40
C ASN A 107 -8.00 8.66 7.53
N GLU A 108 -7.71 7.37 7.71
CA GLU A 108 -8.30 6.52 8.75
C GLU A 108 -7.29 6.26 9.89
N ILE A 109 -6.75 7.34 10.45
CA ILE A 109 -5.72 7.30 11.50
C ILE A 109 -6.09 6.38 12.68
N GLY A 110 -7.36 6.36 13.08
CA GLY A 110 -7.85 5.52 14.17
C GLY A 110 -7.73 4.03 13.87
N PHE A 111 -8.05 3.63 12.64
CA PHE A 111 -7.93 2.23 12.20
C PHE A 111 -6.47 1.81 12.10
N VAL A 112 -5.61 2.63 11.49
CA VAL A 112 -4.17 2.35 11.39
C VAL A 112 -3.57 2.15 12.78
N LYS A 113 -3.77 3.08 13.69
CA LYS A 113 -3.23 2.99 15.07
C LYS A 113 -3.80 1.81 15.85
N LYS A 114 -5.07 1.48 15.65
CA LYS A 114 -5.68 0.30 16.27
C LYS A 114 -4.99 -0.98 15.83
N GLN A 115 -4.75 -1.15 14.52
CA GLN A 115 -4.10 -2.34 13.99
C GLN A 115 -2.66 -2.49 14.51
N ILE A 116 -1.89 -1.41 14.54
CA ILE A 116 -0.52 -1.41 15.10
C ILE A 116 -0.52 -1.79 16.60
N ARG A 117 -1.49 -1.31 17.37
CA ARG A 117 -1.59 -1.67 18.81
C ARG A 117 -1.97 -3.12 19.06
N LEU A 118 -2.74 -3.73 18.17
CA LEU A 118 -3.22 -5.11 18.32
C LEU A 118 -2.22 -6.14 17.84
N ARG A 119 -1.21 -5.73 17.07
CA ARG A 119 -0.25 -6.61 16.41
C ARG A 119 1.16 -6.27 16.82
N VAL A 120 1.80 -7.17 17.56
CA VAL A 120 3.16 -6.98 18.11
C VAL A 120 4.23 -6.92 17.01
N GLU A 121 3.94 -7.51 15.87
CA GLU A 121 4.81 -7.54 14.69
C GLU A 121 4.89 -6.20 13.94
N TYR A 122 4.04 -5.22 14.27
CA TYR A 122 4.07 -3.91 13.63
C TYR A 122 4.50 -2.81 14.58
N ARG A 123 5.45 -2.00 14.13
CA ARG A 123 5.97 -0.86 14.88
C ARG A 123 5.83 0.43 14.07
N LEU A 124 5.14 1.42 14.64
CA LEU A 124 5.07 2.75 14.07
C LEU A 124 6.43 3.45 14.19
N LEU A 125 7.03 3.82 13.07
CA LEU A 125 8.30 4.57 13.02
C LEU A 125 8.06 6.07 12.87
N GLN A 126 7.07 6.46 12.06
CA GLN A 126 6.76 7.85 11.75
C GLN A 126 5.28 8.03 11.48
N GLU A 127 4.77 9.17 11.93
CA GLU A 127 3.42 9.67 11.64
C GLU A 127 3.56 11.16 11.30
N THR A 128 3.08 11.55 10.10
CA THR A 128 3.19 12.92 9.62
C THR A 128 1.86 13.39 9.07
N CYS A 129 1.31 14.47 9.60
CA CYS A 129 0.12 15.12 9.05
C CYS A 129 0.47 15.77 7.70
N ILE A 130 -0.23 15.39 6.64
CA ILE A 130 -0.03 15.94 5.29
C ILE A 130 -1.11 16.95 4.94
N LEU A 131 -2.38 16.62 5.21
CA LEU A 131 -3.52 17.48 4.98
C LEU A 131 -4.40 17.52 6.23
N ASP A 132 -4.23 18.55 7.03
CA ASP A 132 -4.92 18.73 8.31
C ASP A 132 -6.44 18.77 8.17
N LYS A 133 -6.95 19.49 7.17
CA LYS A 133 -8.39 19.65 6.93
C LYS A 133 -9.14 18.35 6.62
N ASN A 134 -8.44 17.32 6.15
CA ASN A 134 -9.02 16.03 5.74
C ASN A 134 -8.46 14.86 6.55
N ASP A 135 -7.73 15.12 7.62
CA ASP A 135 -7.11 14.10 8.48
C ASP A 135 -6.22 13.11 7.72
N PHE A 136 -5.56 13.54 6.64
CA PHE A 136 -4.62 12.69 5.91
C PHE A 136 -3.24 12.69 6.53
N TYR A 137 -2.74 11.51 6.78
CA TYR A 137 -1.44 11.24 7.39
C TYR A 137 -0.61 10.29 6.54
N LEU A 138 0.70 10.49 6.58
CA LEU A 138 1.68 9.53 6.12
C LEU A 138 2.17 8.73 7.33
N PHE A 139 2.07 7.42 7.24
CA PHE A 139 2.59 6.48 8.22
C PHE A 139 3.77 5.71 7.65
N VAL A 140 4.84 5.59 8.43
CA VAL A 140 5.93 4.66 8.17
C VAL A 140 5.90 3.61 9.27
N ILE A 141 5.68 2.36 8.87
CA ILE A 141 5.45 1.23 9.77
C ILE A 141 6.44 0.13 9.43
N ARG A 142 7.14 -0.40 10.43
CA ARG A 142 8.02 -1.56 10.26
C ARG A 142 7.29 -2.83 10.64
N TYR A 143 7.48 -3.87 9.84
CA TYR A 143 7.09 -5.23 10.14
C TYR A 143 8.29 -6.01 10.68
N GLU A 144 8.15 -6.66 11.82
CA GLU A 144 9.18 -7.46 12.48
C GLU A 144 8.56 -8.81 12.88
N ASP A 145 8.89 -9.86 12.11
CA ASP A 145 8.46 -11.24 12.35
C ASP A 145 9.49 -11.97 13.25
#